data_ad6410a3575bd0de668405d46cf81b6d
#
_entry.id   ad6410a3575bd0de668405d46cf81b6d
#
_cell.length_a   1.000
_cell.length_b   1.000
_cell.length_c   1.000
_cell.angle_alpha   90.00
_cell.angle_beta   90.00
_cell.angle_gamma   90.00
#
_symmetry.space_group_name_H-M   'P 1'
#
loop_
_entity.id
_entity.type
_entity.pdbx_description
1 polymer ?
#
loop_
_entity_poly.entity_id
_entity_poly.type
_entity_poly.pdbx_seq_one_letter_code
_entity_poly.pdbx_strand_id
1 'polypeptide(L)'
;MDTVRLQIDLDEEQMKTLAQMMAEGKVRTKKELFNAALTLLRWAMKERKAGRIIASVDVSRDSYKELEMPVLSEVRAETKAV
;
A
#
# COMPACT_ATOMS: atom_id res chain seq x y z
N MET A 1 4.68 23.04 -10.41
CA MET A 1 5.39 21.76 -10.33
C MET A 1 5.40 21.06 -11.67
N ASP A 2 6.57 20.64 -12.10
CA ASP A 2 6.69 19.91 -13.34
C ASP A 2 6.10 18.50 -13.19
N THR A 3 5.43 18.04 -14.23
CA THR A 3 4.91 16.68 -14.24
C THR A 3 5.85 15.78 -15.04
N VAL A 4 6.00 14.56 -14.56
CA VAL A 4 6.79 13.54 -15.24
C VAL A 4 5.87 12.39 -15.58
N ARG A 5 5.94 11.91 -16.82
CA ARG A 5 5.13 10.78 -17.25
C ARG A 5 5.76 9.47 -16.77
N LEU A 6 4.93 8.63 -16.17
CA LEU A 6 5.33 7.28 -15.78
C LEU A 6 4.56 6.28 -16.63
N GLN A 7 5.27 5.34 -17.23
CA GLN A 7 4.65 4.26 -18.03
C GLN A 7 4.89 2.94 -17.32
N ILE A 8 3.82 2.16 -17.18
CA ILE A 8 3.88 0.86 -16.51
C ILE A 8 3.17 -0.15 -17.41
N ASP A 9 3.85 -1.24 -17.71
CA ASP A 9 3.26 -2.36 -18.44
C ASP A 9 2.63 -3.33 -17.45
N LEU A 10 1.36 -3.62 -17.63
CA LEU A 10 0.62 -4.55 -16.79
C LEU A 10 0.12 -5.72 -17.65
N ASP A 11 0.16 -6.92 -17.10
CA ASP A 11 -0.47 -8.05 -17.77
C ASP A 11 -1.99 -7.99 -17.62
N GLU A 12 -2.69 -8.91 -18.30
CA GLU A 12 -4.15 -8.90 -18.30
C GLU A 12 -4.77 -9.07 -16.91
N GLU A 13 -4.18 -9.90 -16.08
CA GLU A 13 -4.68 -10.12 -14.73
C GLU A 13 -4.50 -8.89 -13.87
N GLN A 14 -3.36 -8.25 -13.97
CA GLN A 14 -3.10 -7.00 -13.25
C GLN A 14 -4.06 -5.90 -13.68
N MET A 15 -4.36 -5.83 -15.00
CA MET A 15 -5.33 -4.86 -15.51
C MET A 15 -6.73 -5.13 -14.99
N LYS A 16 -7.13 -6.40 -14.89
CA LYS A 16 -8.43 -6.77 -14.33
C LYS A 16 -8.51 -6.39 -12.86
N THR A 17 -7.46 -6.67 -12.11
CA THR A 17 -7.39 -6.31 -10.69
C THR A 17 -7.51 -4.80 -10.51
N LEU A 18 -6.78 -4.06 -11.33
CA LEU A 18 -6.82 -2.60 -11.27
C LEU A 18 -8.22 -2.06 -11.57
N ALA A 19 -8.85 -2.57 -12.62
CA ALA A 19 -10.21 -2.16 -13.00
C ALA A 19 -11.22 -2.51 -11.90
N GLN A 20 -11.08 -3.67 -11.29
CA GLN A 20 -11.95 -4.10 -10.21
C GLN A 20 -11.80 -3.21 -8.97
N MET A 21 -10.57 -2.89 -8.61
CA MET A 21 -10.30 -1.98 -7.49
C MET A 21 -10.86 -0.58 -7.75
N MET A 22 -10.74 -0.09 -8.98
CA MET A 22 -11.30 1.20 -9.35
C MET A 22 -12.82 1.21 -9.22
N ALA A 23 -13.47 0.12 -9.66
CA ALA A 23 -14.92 0.00 -9.55
C ALA A 23 -15.39 -0.08 -8.09
N GLU A 24 -14.75 -0.91 -7.29
CA GLU A 24 -15.09 -1.08 -5.89
C GLU A 24 -14.86 0.18 -5.06
N GLY A 25 -13.77 0.87 -5.33
CA GLY A 25 -13.40 2.09 -4.62
C GLY A 25 -14.02 3.35 -5.21
N LYS A 26 -14.80 3.21 -6.28
CA LYS A 26 -15.38 4.36 -7.00
C LYS A 26 -14.32 5.38 -7.42
N VAL A 27 -13.17 4.87 -7.85
CA VAL A 27 -12.05 5.68 -8.30
C VAL A 27 -12.24 5.95 -9.80
N ARG A 28 -12.17 7.20 -10.20
CA ARG A 28 -12.49 7.61 -11.57
C ARG A 28 -11.32 7.50 -12.54
N THR A 29 -10.10 7.69 -12.05
CA THR A 29 -8.93 7.70 -12.90
C THR A 29 -7.85 6.79 -12.33
N LYS A 30 -6.98 6.31 -13.23
CA LYS A 30 -5.83 5.51 -12.83
C LYS A 30 -4.89 6.33 -11.95
N LYS A 31 -4.78 7.63 -12.20
CA LYS A 31 -3.97 8.52 -11.39
C LYS A 31 -4.46 8.59 -9.96
N GLU A 32 -5.77 8.67 -9.76
CA GLU A 32 -6.36 8.66 -8.41
C GLU A 32 -6.06 7.36 -7.69
N LEU A 33 -6.18 6.22 -8.40
CA LEU A 33 -5.86 4.92 -7.82
C LEU A 33 -4.40 4.85 -7.43
N PHE A 34 -3.51 5.30 -8.30
CA PHE A 34 -2.08 5.34 -8.05
C PHE A 34 -1.75 6.18 -6.82
N ASN A 35 -2.35 7.36 -6.74
CA ASN A 35 -2.16 8.24 -5.58
C ASN A 35 -2.64 7.60 -4.28
N ALA A 36 -3.78 6.92 -4.32
CA ALA A 36 -4.30 6.21 -3.15
C ALA A 36 -3.35 5.09 -2.72
N ALA A 37 -2.86 4.32 -3.69
CA ALA A 37 -1.91 3.24 -3.42
C ALA A 37 -0.61 3.77 -2.82
N LEU A 38 -0.08 4.87 -3.37
CA LEU A 38 1.14 5.49 -2.84
C LEU A 38 0.93 6.02 -1.43
N THR A 39 -0.22 6.62 -1.18
CA THR A 39 -0.55 7.13 0.15
C THR A 39 -0.57 6.01 1.18
N LEU A 40 -1.22 4.91 0.84
CA LEU A 40 -1.30 3.76 1.73
C LEU A 40 0.07 3.13 1.97
N LEU A 41 0.82 2.91 0.91
CA LEU A 41 2.15 2.30 1.03
C LEU A 41 3.12 3.19 1.80
N ARG A 42 3.08 4.49 1.52
CA ARG A 42 3.91 5.45 2.23
C ARG A 42 3.62 5.45 3.73
N TRP A 43 2.33 5.41 4.08
CA TRP A 43 1.92 5.30 5.48
C TRP A 43 2.45 4.01 6.11
N ALA A 44 2.29 2.88 5.41
CA ALA A 44 2.75 1.59 5.91
C ALA A 44 4.27 1.58 6.14
N MET A 45 5.03 2.15 5.21
CA MET A 45 6.48 2.25 5.35
C MET A 45 6.86 3.13 6.54
N LYS A 46 6.16 4.23 6.74
CA LYS A 46 6.38 5.12 7.87
C LYS A 46 6.12 4.41 9.20
N GLU A 47 5.05 3.61 9.26
CA GLU A 47 4.73 2.83 10.45
C GLU A 47 5.82 1.78 10.73
N ARG A 48 6.33 1.14 9.68
CA ARG A 48 7.43 0.19 9.84
C ARG A 48 8.69 0.86 10.40
N LYS A 49 8.99 2.06 9.94
CA LYS A 49 10.13 2.83 10.47
C LYS A 49 9.98 3.13 11.95
N ALA A 50 8.74 3.29 12.40
CA ALA A 50 8.44 3.50 13.82
C ALA A 50 8.43 2.21 14.64
N GLY A 51 8.74 1.08 14.01
CA GLY A 51 8.77 -0.23 14.69
C GLY A 51 7.41 -0.88 14.81
N ARG A 52 6.41 -0.42 14.04
CA ARG A 52 5.07 -0.99 14.07
C ARG A 52 4.86 -1.97 12.93
N ILE A 53 3.93 -2.88 13.12
CA ILE A 53 3.52 -3.82 12.07
C ILE A 53 2.22 -3.34 11.42
N ILE A 54 1.99 -3.79 10.19
CA ILE A 54 0.74 -3.53 9.49
C ILE A 54 -0.07 -4.82 9.55
N ALA A 55 -1.30 -4.73 10.02
CA ALA A 55 -2.10 -5.92 10.24
C ALA A 55 -3.58 -5.66 9.96
N SER A 56 -4.28 -6.70 9.57
CA SER A 56 -5.73 -6.70 9.56
C SER A 56 -6.22 -7.30 10.87
N VAL A 57 -7.23 -6.67 11.46
CA VAL A 57 -7.75 -7.08 12.76
C VAL A 57 -9.20 -7.51 12.59
N ASP A 58 -9.52 -8.70 13.08
CA ASP A 58 -10.90 -9.18 13.18
C ASP A 58 -11.34 -9.00 14.62
N VAL A 59 -12.08 -7.94 14.87
CA VAL A 59 -12.49 -7.57 16.23
C VAL A 59 -13.43 -8.63 16.81
N SER A 60 -14.30 -9.20 15.98
CA SER A 60 -15.30 -10.18 16.44
C SER A 60 -14.67 -11.50 16.85
N ARG A 61 -13.50 -11.86 16.30
CA ARG A 61 -12.79 -13.10 16.59
C ARG A 61 -11.56 -12.90 17.44
N ASP A 62 -11.26 -11.66 17.81
CA ASP A 62 -10.08 -11.31 18.58
C ASP A 62 -8.80 -11.89 17.95
N SER A 63 -8.68 -11.73 16.64
CA SER A 63 -7.54 -12.23 15.87
C SER A 63 -7.00 -11.16 14.92
N TYR A 64 -5.75 -11.33 14.54
CA TYR A 64 -5.14 -10.43 13.56
C TYR A 64 -4.21 -11.19 12.64
N LYS A 65 -3.98 -10.60 11.46
CA LYS A 65 -3.02 -11.12 10.48
C LYS A 65 -2.07 -10.00 10.10
N GLU A 66 -0.79 -10.24 10.25
CA GLU A 66 0.23 -9.30 9.86
C GLU A 66 0.40 -9.30 8.34
N LEU A 67 0.52 -8.12 7.76
CA LEU A 67 0.83 -7.97 6.34
C LEU A 67 2.33 -8.10 6.14
N GLU A 68 2.73 -9.05 5.30
CA GLU A 68 4.12 -9.20 4.89
C GLU A 68 4.25 -8.90 3.41
N MET A 69 5.12 -7.97 3.07
CA MET A 69 5.44 -7.60 1.70
C MET A 69 6.94 -7.34 1.61
N PRO A 70 7.58 -7.73 0.50
CA PRO A 70 9.03 -7.47 0.36
C PRO A 70 9.41 -6.02 0.60
N VAL A 71 8.64 -5.09 0.08
CA VAL A 71 8.88 -3.66 0.26
C VAL A 71 8.87 -3.25 1.73
N LEU A 72 7.95 -3.81 2.51
CA LEU A 72 7.86 -3.51 3.94
C LEU A 72 8.95 -4.22 4.73
N SER A 73 9.36 -5.41 4.29
CA SER A 73 10.44 -6.15 4.93
C SER A 73 11.79 -5.44 4.80
N GLU A 74 11.96 -4.68 3.73
CA GLU A 74 13.19 -3.91 3.51
C GLU A 74 13.27 -2.65 4.39
N VAL A 75 12.14 -2.20 4.93
CA VAL A 75 12.11 -1.02 5.80
C VAL A 75 12.47 -1.43 7.21
N ARG A 76 13.59 -0.91 7.69
CA ARG A 76 14.05 -1.20 9.05
C ARG A 76 13.51 -0.16 10.01
N ALA A 77 13.16 -0.64 11.20
CA ALA A 77 12.77 0.25 12.28
C ALA A 77 13.94 1.16 12.63
N GLU A 78 13.66 2.45 12.77
CA GLU A 78 14.65 3.40 13.27
C GLU A 78 14.74 3.22 14.77
N THR A 79 15.90 2.74 15.23
CA THR A 79 16.15 2.64 16.65
C THR A 79 16.72 3.97 17.12
N LYS A 80 15.94 4.65 17.94
CA LYS A 80 16.49 5.79 18.66
C LYS A 80 17.26 5.23 19.83
N ALA A 81 18.54 5.56 19.90
CA ALA A 81 19.32 5.25 21.07
C ALA A 81 18.68 5.97 22.27
N VAL A 82 18.36 5.22 23.27
CA VAL A 82 17.78 5.75 24.49
C VAL A 82 18.90 6.14 25.43
#